data_7c059616b6018cf64e47d9e3d6fd394f
#
_entry.id   7c059616b6018cf64e47d9e3d6fd394f
#
_cell.length_a   1.000
_cell.length_b   1.000
_cell.length_c   1.000
_cell.angle_alpha   90.00
_cell.angle_beta   90.00
_cell.angle_gamma   90.00
#
_symmetry.space_group_name_H-M   'P 1'
#
loop_
_entity.id
_entity.type
_entity.pdbx_description
1 polymer ?
#
loop_
_entity_poly.entity_id
_entity_poly.type
_entity_poly.pdbx_seq_one_letter_code
_entity_poly.pdbx_strand_id
1 'polypeptide(L)'
;MRLPAFLFLSLLAAIQAPAQGKLRELLTGRPPEGFTERTWTVDGVKRTALVRVPADPKAPAPVVFCWHGHGGNSTQAVRGWAFDKADATSILVYPQGLPTVSPLVDKEGRHSGWQSEVGAEGDRDIKFFDAVLADLKKERAVDDRRIYSMGHSNGAAFSYVLWQARPDVLAAVGSVAGSLTIKARDLKPLPVIHVAGENDPLVKFAWQQATFAAVRRFNGCTDEGKPYAKEGVLEATLFTSSKGAPLVTAIHQGGHEYPKGSSELIARFFKENPRK
;
A
#
# COMPACT_ATOMS: atom_id res chain seq x y z
N MET A 1 59.02 -20.40 -35.67
CA MET A 1 58.66 -19.20 -34.93
C MET A 1 57.31 -19.39 -34.24
N ARG A 2 57.30 -19.59 -32.94
CA ARG A 2 56.06 -19.79 -32.14
C ARG A 2 55.66 -18.45 -31.58
N LEU A 3 54.44 -17.97 -31.83
CA LEU A 3 53.82 -16.83 -31.17
C LEU A 3 52.97 -17.33 -29.99
N PRO A 4 53.00 -16.64 -28.83
CA PRO A 4 52.33 -17.10 -27.63
C PRO A 4 50.84 -16.69 -27.62
N ALA A 5 50.01 -17.63 -27.22
CA ALA A 5 48.62 -17.39 -26.81
C ALA A 5 48.62 -17.02 -25.33
N PHE A 6 48.36 -15.76 -25.00
CA PHE A 6 47.94 -15.36 -23.63
C PHE A 6 47.16 -14.05 -23.67
N LEU A 7 46.15 -14.00 -22.85
CA LEU A 7 45.27 -12.90 -22.48
C LEU A 7 43.92 -12.79 -23.22
N PHE A 8 42.94 -13.58 -22.77
CA PHE A 8 41.54 -13.18 -22.69
C PHE A 8 40.87 -13.99 -21.59
N LEU A 9 41.10 -13.64 -20.33
CA LEU A 9 40.34 -14.19 -19.19
C LEU A 9 40.47 -13.24 -18.00
N SER A 10 39.76 -12.12 -18.02
CA SER A 10 39.53 -11.35 -16.77
C SER A 10 38.61 -10.13 -16.95
N LEU A 11 37.41 -10.29 -17.56
CA LEU A 11 36.41 -9.20 -17.54
C LEU A 11 34.94 -9.69 -17.36
N LEU A 12 34.73 -10.86 -16.79
CA LEU A 12 33.38 -11.43 -16.57
C LEU A 12 32.99 -11.58 -15.12
N ALA A 13 33.77 -11.12 -14.15
CA ALA A 13 33.52 -11.38 -12.73
C ALA A 13 32.82 -10.27 -11.94
N ALA A 14 32.61 -9.08 -12.52
CA ALA A 14 32.17 -7.91 -11.74
C ALA A 14 30.65 -7.52 -11.88
N ILE A 15 29.89 -8.17 -12.74
CA ILE A 15 28.47 -7.78 -12.99
C ILE A 15 27.44 -8.80 -12.47
N GLN A 16 27.85 -9.91 -11.90
CA GLN A 16 26.94 -11.03 -11.56
C GLN A 16 26.43 -11.07 -10.11
N ALA A 17 27.02 -10.37 -9.16
CA ALA A 17 26.66 -10.53 -7.74
C ALA A 17 25.24 -10.04 -7.35
N PRO A 18 24.75 -8.86 -7.77
CA PRO A 18 23.40 -8.42 -7.37
C PRO A 18 22.27 -9.17 -8.09
N ALA A 19 22.50 -9.65 -9.33
CA ALA A 19 21.49 -10.40 -10.07
C ALA A 19 21.31 -11.84 -9.55
N GLN A 20 22.40 -12.48 -9.11
CA GLN A 20 22.34 -13.82 -8.50
C GLN A 20 21.70 -13.80 -7.12
N GLY A 21 21.86 -12.74 -6.33
CA GLY A 21 21.18 -12.54 -5.05
C GLY A 21 19.66 -12.48 -5.23
N LYS A 22 19.17 -11.65 -6.16
CA LYS A 22 17.73 -11.53 -6.47
C LYS A 22 17.12 -12.83 -7.01
N LEU A 23 17.84 -13.55 -7.87
CA LEU A 23 17.38 -14.83 -8.40
C LEU A 23 17.34 -15.91 -7.32
N ARG A 24 18.33 -15.94 -6.42
CA ARG A 24 18.39 -16.88 -5.30
C ARG A 24 17.26 -16.62 -4.28
N GLU A 25 16.93 -15.37 -3.98
CA GLU A 25 15.79 -15.01 -3.14
C GLU A 25 14.44 -15.41 -3.76
N LEU A 26 14.28 -15.25 -5.08
CA LEU A 26 13.09 -15.72 -5.81
C LEU A 26 12.93 -17.24 -5.73
N LEU A 27 14.04 -17.98 -5.75
CA LEU A 27 14.05 -19.45 -5.75
C LEU A 27 13.99 -20.06 -4.34
N THR A 28 14.36 -19.33 -3.29
CA THR A 28 14.44 -19.86 -1.92
C THR A 28 13.17 -19.61 -1.09
N GLY A 29 12.19 -18.87 -1.60
CA GLY A 29 10.96 -18.53 -0.85
C GLY A 29 11.20 -17.71 0.42
N ARG A 30 12.42 -17.16 0.60
CA ARG A 30 12.74 -16.35 1.79
C ARG A 30 12.07 -14.98 1.71
N PRO A 31 11.56 -14.45 2.83
CA PRO A 31 11.10 -13.08 2.92
C PRO A 31 12.18 -12.09 2.45
N PRO A 32 11.80 -10.93 1.88
CA PRO A 32 12.74 -9.85 1.60
C PRO A 32 13.53 -9.45 2.86
N GLU A 33 14.75 -8.93 2.65
CA GLU A 33 15.61 -8.51 3.75
C GLU A 33 14.92 -7.51 4.68
N GLY A 34 15.05 -7.71 5.98
CA GLY A 34 14.39 -6.91 7.01
C GLY A 34 12.94 -7.25 7.29
N PHE A 35 12.34 -8.18 6.52
CA PHE A 35 10.97 -8.66 6.73
C PHE A 35 10.94 -10.08 7.30
N THR A 36 9.94 -10.34 8.15
CA THR A 36 9.65 -11.67 8.69
C THR A 36 8.23 -12.05 8.30
N GLU A 37 8.03 -13.25 7.77
CA GLU A 37 6.68 -13.79 7.57
C GLU A 37 6.10 -14.17 8.92
N ARG A 38 4.89 -13.68 9.20
CA ARG A 38 4.10 -14.03 10.40
C ARG A 38 2.78 -14.65 10.00
N THR A 39 2.21 -15.43 10.90
CA THR A 39 0.97 -16.19 10.68
C THR A 39 -0.03 -15.89 11.79
N TRP A 40 -1.30 -15.72 11.38
CA TRP A 40 -2.46 -15.62 12.27
C TRP A 40 -3.51 -16.63 11.85
N THR A 41 -4.37 -17.03 12.77
CA THR A 41 -5.59 -17.78 12.45
C THR A 41 -6.78 -16.87 12.65
N VAL A 42 -7.54 -16.63 11.59
CA VAL A 42 -8.74 -15.77 11.58
C VAL A 42 -9.92 -16.59 11.10
N ASP A 43 -10.92 -16.74 11.95
CA ASP A 43 -12.10 -17.61 11.71
C ASP A 43 -11.72 -19.04 11.24
N GLY A 44 -10.66 -19.61 11.84
CA GLY A 44 -10.16 -20.95 11.47
C GLY A 44 -9.29 -20.99 10.21
N VAL A 45 -9.12 -19.87 9.51
CA VAL A 45 -8.32 -19.78 8.28
C VAL A 45 -6.92 -19.22 8.61
N LYS A 46 -5.89 -19.89 8.11
CA LYS A 46 -4.50 -19.40 8.20
C LYS A 46 -4.32 -18.18 7.30
N ARG A 47 -3.83 -17.06 7.89
CA ARG A 47 -3.48 -15.83 7.20
C ARG A 47 -2.01 -15.50 7.44
N THR A 48 -1.34 -14.94 6.46
CA THR A 48 0.07 -14.53 6.59
C THR A 48 0.29 -13.09 6.20
N ALA A 49 1.32 -12.47 6.75
CA ALA A 49 1.83 -11.17 6.33
C ALA A 49 3.35 -11.12 6.46
N LEU A 50 4.00 -10.34 5.61
CA LEU A 50 5.37 -9.91 5.80
C LEU A 50 5.38 -8.68 6.72
N VAL A 51 6.11 -8.76 7.82
CA VAL A 51 6.20 -7.68 8.81
C VAL A 51 7.64 -7.23 8.94
N ARG A 52 7.87 -5.92 8.84
CA ARG A 52 9.11 -5.26 9.20
C ARG A 52 8.89 -4.39 10.42
N VAL A 53 9.78 -4.51 11.37
CA VAL A 53 9.80 -3.69 12.58
C VAL A 53 11.01 -2.77 12.51
N PRO A 54 10.88 -1.47 12.83
CA PRO A 54 12.02 -0.56 12.90
C PRO A 54 13.04 -1.03 13.94
N ALA A 55 14.34 -0.67 13.71
CA ALA A 55 15.43 -1.12 14.55
C ALA A 55 15.42 -0.53 15.97
N ASP A 56 14.84 0.68 16.15
CA ASP A 56 14.72 1.31 17.47
C ASP A 56 13.29 1.13 18.03
N PRO A 57 13.12 0.25 19.04
CA PRO A 57 11.81 -0.04 19.62
C PRO A 57 11.41 0.89 20.77
N LYS A 58 12.21 1.93 21.11
CA LYS A 58 12.06 2.73 22.34
C LYS A 58 10.88 3.71 22.30
N ALA A 59 10.44 4.13 21.12
CA ALA A 59 9.29 5.02 20.96
C ALA A 59 8.09 4.25 20.38
N PRO A 60 6.83 4.65 20.72
CA PRO A 60 5.66 4.13 20.04
C PRO A 60 5.77 4.34 18.52
N ALA A 61 5.72 3.24 17.77
CA ALA A 61 5.93 3.26 16.32
C ALA A 61 4.61 3.40 15.56
N PRO A 62 4.58 4.15 14.44
CA PRO A 62 3.47 4.09 13.50
C PRO A 62 3.32 2.68 12.91
N VAL A 63 2.12 2.35 12.41
CA VAL A 63 1.87 1.12 11.68
C VAL A 63 1.30 1.45 10.31
N VAL A 64 1.87 0.89 9.25
CA VAL A 64 1.37 1.03 7.88
C VAL A 64 1.02 -0.36 7.33
N PHE A 65 -0.25 -0.56 7.00
CA PHE A 65 -0.73 -1.73 6.29
C PHE A 65 -0.67 -1.47 4.78
N CYS A 66 -0.02 -2.37 4.04
CA CYS A 66 0.29 -2.25 2.62
C CYS A 66 -0.37 -3.40 1.83
N TRP A 67 -1.53 -3.14 1.18
CA TRP A 67 -2.37 -4.15 0.54
C TRP A 67 -2.05 -4.28 -0.95
N HIS A 68 -1.56 -5.44 -1.39
CA HIS A 68 -1.24 -5.69 -2.81
C HIS A 68 -2.48 -5.67 -3.71
N GLY A 69 -2.30 -5.50 -5.00
CA GLY A 69 -3.35 -5.57 -6.01
C GLY A 69 -3.85 -7.01 -6.24
N HIS A 70 -5.00 -7.16 -6.93
CA HIS A 70 -5.57 -8.46 -7.28
C HIS A 70 -4.57 -9.30 -8.07
N GLY A 71 -4.43 -10.59 -7.73
CA GLY A 71 -3.46 -11.50 -8.31
C GLY A 71 -2.00 -11.28 -7.86
N GLY A 72 -1.75 -10.26 -7.03
CA GLY A 72 -0.43 -9.97 -6.47
C GLY A 72 -0.13 -10.78 -5.20
N ASN A 73 1.00 -10.47 -4.57
CA ASN A 73 1.40 -11.03 -3.29
C ASN A 73 2.23 -10.05 -2.47
N SER A 74 2.37 -10.35 -1.17
CA SER A 74 3.12 -9.53 -0.20
C SER A 74 4.57 -9.29 -0.63
N THR A 75 5.27 -10.30 -1.14
CA THR A 75 6.67 -10.19 -1.56
C THR A 75 6.85 -9.25 -2.75
N GLN A 76 5.97 -9.32 -3.74
CA GLN A 76 5.98 -8.42 -4.90
C GLN A 76 5.71 -6.98 -4.46
N ALA A 77 4.77 -6.76 -3.55
CA ALA A 77 4.46 -5.44 -3.01
C ALA A 77 5.65 -4.84 -2.24
N VAL A 78 6.31 -5.59 -1.36
CA VAL A 78 7.53 -5.15 -0.68
C VAL A 78 8.60 -4.71 -1.68
N ARG A 79 8.89 -5.55 -2.68
CA ARG A 79 9.96 -5.29 -3.67
C ARG A 79 9.61 -4.15 -4.63
N GLY A 80 8.36 -4.08 -5.07
CA GLY A 80 7.92 -3.12 -6.08
C GLY A 80 7.71 -1.72 -5.52
N TRP A 81 7.25 -1.60 -4.27
CA TRP A 81 6.93 -0.29 -3.69
C TRP A 81 8.07 0.32 -2.92
N ALA A 82 8.96 -0.49 -2.36
CA ALA A 82 10.12 -0.05 -1.57
C ALA A 82 9.74 0.97 -0.46
N PHE A 83 8.54 0.82 0.13
CA PHE A 83 8.01 1.75 1.14
C PHE A 83 8.89 1.78 2.39
N ASP A 84 9.64 0.71 2.66
CA ASP A 84 10.66 0.63 3.71
C ASP A 84 11.82 1.61 3.51
N LYS A 85 12.06 2.07 2.28
CA LYS A 85 13.05 3.10 1.96
C LYS A 85 12.49 4.50 2.21
N ALA A 86 11.20 4.69 1.95
CA ALA A 86 10.52 5.97 2.17
C ALA A 86 10.17 6.20 3.65
N ASP A 87 9.89 5.12 4.40
CA ASP A 87 9.61 5.16 5.83
C ASP A 87 10.36 4.09 6.61
N ALA A 88 11.46 4.48 7.22
CA ALA A 88 12.28 3.62 8.06
C ALA A 88 11.74 3.47 9.49
N THR A 89 10.78 4.30 9.92
CA THR A 89 10.34 4.46 11.31
C THR A 89 9.07 3.69 11.66
N SER A 90 8.27 3.34 10.67
CA SER A 90 7.01 2.62 10.87
C SER A 90 7.20 1.10 10.91
N ILE A 91 6.34 0.43 11.65
CA ILE A 91 6.07 -0.99 11.47
C ILE A 91 5.34 -1.14 10.14
N LEU A 92 5.91 -1.88 9.21
CA LEU A 92 5.31 -2.15 7.91
C LEU A 92 4.71 -3.54 7.90
N VAL A 93 3.45 -3.64 7.52
CA VAL A 93 2.71 -4.89 7.39
C VAL A 93 2.26 -5.05 5.94
N TYR A 94 2.70 -6.11 5.28
CA TYR A 94 2.27 -6.49 3.93
C TYR A 94 1.48 -7.79 4.01
N PRO A 95 0.15 -7.72 4.18
CA PRO A 95 -0.68 -8.91 4.27
C PRO A 95 -0.72 -9.68 2.96
N GLN A 96 -0.97 -11.01 3.05
CA GLN A 96 -1.24 -11.86 1.90
C GLN A 96 -2.74 -12.06 1.76
N GLY A 97 -3.28 -11.71 0.57
CA GLY A 97 -4.68 -11.91 0.21
C GLY A 97 -5.03 -13.38 0.00
N LEU A 98 -6.30 -13.69 0.11
CA LEU A 98 -6.88 -14.99 -0.23
C LEU A 98 -7.53 -14.95 -1.63
N PRO A 99 -7.80 -16.09 -2.26
CA PRO A 99 -8.61 -16.16 -3.47
C PRO A 99 -9.92 -15.38 -3.31
N THR A 100 -10.19 -14.45 -4.22
CA THR A 100 -11.26 -13.45 -4.10
C THR A 100 -11.82 -13.12 -5.47
N VAL A 101 -13.13 -13.09 -5.61
CA VAL A 101 -13.78 -12.65 -6.85
C VAL A 101 -13.46 -11.18 -7.13
N SER A 102 -13.05 -10.90 -8.37
CA SER A 102 -12.90 -9.54 -8.88
C SER A 102 -13.71 -9.42 -10.19
N PRO A 103 -14.84 -8.69 -10.19
CA PRO A 103 -15.71 -8.60 -11.37
C PRO A 103 -15.01 -8.10 -12.63
N LEU A 104 -13.94 -7.30 -12.49
CA LEU A 104 -13.21 -6.73 -13.62
C LEU A 104 -12.20 -7.71 -14.24
N VAL A 105 -11.53 -8.54 -13.43
CA VAL A 105 -10.34 -9.29 -13.90
C VAL A 105 -10.35 -10.77 -13.53
N ASP A 106 -11.20 -11.20 -12.56
CA ASP A 106 -11.21 -12.60 -12.06
C ASP A 106 -12.59 -12.96 -11.51
N LYS A 107 -13.51 -13.26 -12.41
CA LYS A 107 -14.91 -13.58 -12.05
C LYS A 107 -15.06 -14.87 -11.25
N GLU A 108 -14.08 -15.75 -11.31
CA GLU A 108 -14.11 -17.05 -10.61
C GLU A 108 -13.38 -17.00 -9.26
N GLY A 109 -12.69 -15.90 -8.95
CA GLY A 109 -12.00 -15.71 -7.68
C GLY A 109 -10.83 -16.67 -7.45
N ARG A 110 -10.07 -16.98 -8.50
CA ARG A 110 -8.95 -17.92 -8.42
C ARG A 110 -7.68 -17.30 -7.85
N HIS A 111 -7.58 -15.99 -7.90
CA HIS A 111 -6.38 -15.26 -7.51
C HIS A 111 -6.58 -14.49 -6.20
N SER A 112 -5.46 -14.22 -5.53
CA SER A 112 -5.42 -13.47 -4.28
C SER A 112 -5.95 -12.04 -4.43
N GLY A 113 -6.76 -11.61 -3.49
CA GLY A 113 -7.34 -10.28 -3.43
C GLY A 113 -7.94 -9.98 -2.06
N TRP A 114 -8.72 -8.90 -1.99
CA TRP A 114 -9.33 -8.37 -0.79
C TRP A 114 -10.82 -8.17 -1.01
N GLN A 115 -11.61 -8.31 0.06
CA GLN A 115 -13.06 -8.05 0.01
C GLN A 115 -13.37 -6.65 -0.54
N SER A 116 -14.47 -6.52 -1.27
CA SER A 116 -14.84 -5.30 -2.01
C SER A 116 -15.70 -4.32 -1.20
N GLU A 117 -16.36 -4.79 -0.14
CA GLU A 117 -17.24 -3.99 0.72
C GLU A 117 -17.32 -4.60 2.12
N VAL A 118 -17.80 -3.82 3.09
CA VAL A 118 -18.10 -4.31 4.45
C VAL A 118 -19.20 -5.35 4.39
N GLY A 119 -19.02 -6.47 5.09
CA GLY A 119 -19.93 -7.62 5.08
C GLY A 119 -19.60 -8.66 4.00
N ALA A 120 -18.85 -8.30 2.96
CA ALA A 120 -18.41 -9.26 1.95
C ALA A 120 -17.42 -10.27 2.53
N GLU A 121 -17.41 -11.51 2.01
CA GLU A 121 -16.51 -12.58 2.43
C GLU A 121 -16.50 -12.81 3.97
N GLY A 122 -17.59 -12.48 4.67
CA GLY A 122 -17.69 -12.59 6.13
C GLY A 122 -16.76 -11.64 6.89
N ASP A 123 -16.33 -10.53 6.27
CA ASP A 123 -15.38 -9.55 6.80
C ASP A 123 -14.00 -10.14 7.13
N ARG A 124 -13.61 -11.22 6.45
CA ARG A 124 -12.37 -11.97 6.72
C ARG A 124 -11.11 -11.12 6.65
N ASP A 125 -11.08 -10.09 5.77
CA ASP A 125 -9.91 -9.24 5.58
C ASP A 125 -9.89 -8.09 6.61
N ILE A 126 -11.06 -7.57 7.01
CA ILE A 126 -11.19 -6.62 8.12
C ILE A 126 -10.80 -7.30 9.44
N LYS A 127 -11.28 -8.51 9.70
CA LYS A 127 -10.90 -9.30 10.89
C LYS A 127 -9.40 -9.62 10.91
N PHE A 128 -8.81 -9.83 9.73
CA PHE A 128 -7.37 -10.03 9.63
C PHE A 128 -6.58 -8.76 9.98
N PHE A 129 -7.01 -7.60 9.49
CA PHE A 129 -6.45 -6.30 9.92
C PHE A 129 -6.51 -6.16 11.45
N ASP A 130 -7.68 -6.41 12.06
CA ASP A 130 -7.88 -6.31 13.51
C ASP A 130 -6.96 -7.27 14.28
N ALA A 131 -6.85 -8.52 13.83
CA ALA A 131 -6.02 -9.55 14.49
C ALA A 131 -4.54 -9.18 14.47
N VAL A 132 -4.02 -8.70 13.31
CA VAL A 132 -2.63 -8.26 13.18
C VAL A 132 -2.37 -7.04 14.06
N LEU A 133 -3.24 -6.03 14.03
CA LEU A 133 -3.08 -4.83 14.83
C LEU A 133 -3.10 -5.13 16.33
N ALA A 134 -4.03 -5.98 16.78
CA ALA A 134 -4.12 -6.41 18.18
C ALA A 134 -2.86 -7.15 18.65
N ASP A 135 -2.28 -7.99 17.79
CA ASP A 135 -1.07 -8.73 18.07
C ASP A 135 0.16 -7.81 18.18
N LEU A 136 0.30 -6.87 17.22
CA LEU A 136 1.37 -5.87 17.26
C LEU A 136 1.32 -5.01 18.54
N LYS A 137 0.11 -4.61 18.97
CA LYS A 137 -0.08 -3.83 20.21
C LYS A 137 0.27 -4.61 21.49
N LYS A 138 0.15 -5.94 21.48
CA LYS A 138 0.57 -6.80 22.61
C LYS A 138 2.08 -6.92 22.68
N GLU A 139 2.75 -7.02 21.53
CA GLU A 139 4.18 -7.26 21.48
C GLU A 139 5.02 -6.00 21.69
N ARG A 140 4.50 -4.81 21.35
CA ARG A 140 5.28 -3.59 21.35
C ARG A 140 4.44 -2.32 21.42
N ALA A 141 5.11 -1.20 21.72
CA ALA A 141 4.47 0.10 21.73
C ALA A 141 4.10 0.53 20.29
N VAL A 142 2.80 0.56 20.00
CA VAL A 142 2.21 1.11 18.78
C VAL A 142 1.68 2.50 19.08
N ASP A 143 1.90 3.46 18.17
CA ASP A 143 1.27 4.78 18.26
C ASP A 143 -0.14 4.71 17.66
N ASP A 144 -1.14 4.66 18.52
CA ASP A 144 -2.56 4.61 18.14
C ASP A 144 -3.04 5.79 17.29
N ARG A 145 -2.30 6.88 17.30
CA ARG A 145 -2.58 8.05 16.46
C ARG A 145 -1.99 7.95 15.05
N ARG A 146 -1.16 6.95 14.78
CA ARG A 146 -0.43 6.80 13.53
C ARG A 146 -0.58 5.39 12.95
N ILE A 147 -1.83 4.96 12.75
CA ILE A 147 -2.18 3.70 12.09
C ILE A 147 -2.73 4.04 10.71
N TYR A 148 -2.09 3.54 9.68
CA TYR A 148 -2.35 3.90 8.30
C TYR A 148 -2.66 2.68 7.44
N SER A 149 -3.46 2.87 6.39
CA SER A 149 -3.78 1.85 5.40
C SER A 149 -3.46 2.38 4.01
N MET A 150 -2.72 1.62 3.22
CA MET A 150 -2.46 1.93 1.82
C MET A 150 -2.49 0.69 0.96
N GLY A 151 -2.68 0.88 -0.34
CA GLY A 151 -2.62 -0.23 -1.27
C GLY A 151 -2.62 0.19 -2.73
N HIS A 152 -2.54 -0.81 -3.60
CA HIS A 152 -2.62 -0.67 -5.03
C HIS A 152 -3.84 -1.39 -5.58
N SER A 153 -4.57 -0.79 -6.54
CA SER A 153 -5.69 -1.42 -7.24
C SER A 153 -6.76 -1.96 -6.28
N ASN A 154 -7.04 -3.26 -6.27
CA ASN A 154 -7.95 -3.91 -5.32
C ASN A 154 -7.53 -3.66 -3.85
N GLY A 155 -6.23 -3.65 -3.54
CA GLY A 155 -5.75 -3.30 -2.19
C GLY A 155 -5.98 -1.83 -1.82
N ALA A 156 -5.95 -0.91 -2.80
CA ALA A 156 -6.31 0.47 -2.60
C ALA A 156 -7.81 0.63 -2.34
N ALA A 157 -8.65 -0.10 -3.08
CA ALA A 157 -10.09 -0.17 -2.82
C ALA A 157 -10.38 -0.72 -1.42
N PHE A 158 -9.64 -1.76 -0.99
CA PHE A 158 -9.77 -2.31 0.36
C PHE A 158 -9.36 -1.31 1.45
N SER A 159 -8.39 -0.43 1.20
CA SER A 159 -8.08 0.66 2.15
C SER A 159 -9.27 1.60 2.37
N TYR A 160 -10.11 1.82 1.36
CA TYR A 160 -11.37 2.55 1.52
C TYR A 160 -12.43 1.72 2.28
N VAL A 161 -12.47 0.40 2.10
CA VAL A 161 -13.33 -0.49 2.91
C VAL A 161 -12.92 -0.41 4.38
N LEU A 162 -11.62 -0.42 4.68
CA LEU A 162 -11.12 -0.23 6.05
C LEU A 162 -11.45 1.15 6.61
N TRP A 163 -11.40 2.22 5.82
CA TRP A 163 -11.87 3.54 6.26
C TRP A 163 -13.34 3.47 6.71
N GLN A 164 -14.19 2.82 5.95
CA GLN A 164 -15.61 2.64 6.33
C GLN A 164 -15.75 1.80 7.61
N ALA A 165 -15.02 0.71 7.73
CA ALA A 165 -15.17 -0.25 8.82
C ALA A 165 -14.47 0.19 10.12
N ARG A 166 -13.39 0.97 10.03
CA ARG A 166 -12.51 1.34 11.17
C ARG A 166 -12.11 2.81 11.15
N PRO A 167 -13.07 3.76 11.01
CA PRO A 167 -12.77 5.19 10.88
C PRO A 167 -12.11 5.78 12.14
N ASP A 168 -12.32 5.15 13.30
CA ASP A 168 -11.75 5.59 14.58
C ASP A 168 -10.37 4.96 14.88
N VAL A 169 -9.90 4.06 14.02
CA VAL A 169 -8.60 3.41 14.14
C VAL A 169 -7.60 4.04 13.18
N LEU A 170 -8.00 4.25 11.93
CA LEU A 170 -7.11 4.79 10.91
C LEU A 170 -6.84 6.28 11.11
N ALA A 171 -5.61 6.70 10.86
CA ALA A 171 -5.19 8.10 10.82
C ALA A 171 -5.29 8.69 9.41
N ALA A 172 -4.94 7.91 8.38
CA ALA A 172 -5.07 8.29 6.98
C ALA A 172 -5.08 7.06 6.05
N VAL A 173 -5.51 7.29 4.80
CA VAL A 173 -5.52 6.30 3.72
C VAL A 173 -4.65 6.75 2.55
N GLY A 174 -3.85 5.81 2.00
CA GLY A 174 -3.11 5.95 0.74
C GLY A 174 -3.69 5.01 -0.32
N SER A 175 -4.13 5.56 -1.43
CA SER A 175 -4.70 4.80 -2.55
C SER A 175 -3.83 4.99 -3.80
N VAL A 176 -3.42 3.90 -4.46
CA VAL A 176 -2.75 3.96 -5.76
C VAL A 176 -3.58 3.17 -6.77
N ALA A 177 -4.03 3.82 -7.83
CA ALA A 177 -4.85 3.25 -8.89
C ALA A 177 -6.09 2.50 -8.36
N GLY A 178 -6.72 3.01 -7.30
CA GLY A 178 -7.93 2.45 -6.69
C GLY A 178 -9.18 3.26 -6.98
N SER A 179 -10.33 2.79 -6.51
CA SER A 179 -11.57 3.55 -6.52
C SER A 179 -12.38 3.30 -5.25
N LEU A 180 -13.12 4.32 -4.85
CA LEU A 180 -14.03 4.25 -3.74
C LEU A 180 -15.36 3.63 -4.24
N THR A 181 -15.62 2.37 -3.89
CA THR A 181 -16.84 1.66 -4.27
C THR A 181 -17.93 1.73 -3.21
N ILE A 182 -17.74 2.58 -2.20
CA ILE A 182 -18.58 2.61 -1.01
C ILE A 182 -19.93 3.24 -1.30
N LYS A 183 -21.00 2.52 -0.99
CA LYS A 183 -22.38 3.00 -0.97
C LYS A 183 -22.69 3.86 0.28
N ALA A 184 -21.71 4.11 1.15
CA ALA A 184 -21.92 4.85 2.39
C ALA A 184 -22.28 6.31 2.10
N ARG A 185 -23.38 6.75 2.71
CA ARG A 185 -23.81 8.16 2.64
C ARG A 185 -23.04 9.05 3.61
N ASP A 186 -22.54 8.47 4.72
CA ASP A 186 -21.93 9.19 5.83
C ASP A 186 -20.63 8.51 6.27
N LEU A 187 -19.51 8.88 5.64
CA LEU A 187 -18.18 8.52 6.12
C LEU A 187 -17.68 9.58 7.10
N LYS A 188 -17.07 9.15 8.21
CA LYS A 188 -16.30 10.07 9.06
C LYS A 188 -15.14 10.65 8.24
N PRO A 189 -14.87 11.96 8.34
CA PRO A 189 -13.75 12.56 7.65
C PRO A 189 -12.42 11.88 8.01
N LEU A 190 -11.60 11.55 6.98
CA LEU A 190 -10.30 10.94 7.15
C LEU A 190 -9.34 11.47 6.07
N PRO A 191 -8.10 11.85 6.41
CA PRO A 191 -7.09 12.26 5.44
C PRO A 191 -6.83 11.20 4.38
N VAL A 192 -6.77 11.61 3.11
CA VAL A 192 -6.55 10.71 1.96
C VAL A 192 -5.48 11.26 1.04
N ILE A 193 -4.53 10.42 0.62
CA ILE A 193 -3.73 10.64 -0.57
C ILE A 193 -4.09 9.62 -1.64
N HIS A 194 -4.34 10.07 -2.89
CA HIS A 194 -4.72 9.21 -4.00
C HIS A 194 -3.83 9.46 -5.21
N VAL A 195 -3.11 8.43 -5.62
CA VAL A 195 -2.27 8.42 -6.83
C VAL A 195 -3.05 7.81 -7.97
N ALA A 196 -3.14 8.51 -9.11
CA ALA A 196 -3.99 8.13 -10.25
C ALA A 196 -3.27 8.29 -11.60
N GLY A 197 -3.42 7.29 -12.47
CA GLY A 197 -2.99 7.33 -13.86
C GLY A 197 -4.09 7.80 -14.80
N GLU A 198 -3.82 8.81 -15.64
CA GLU A 198 -4.78 9.34 -16.61
C GLU A 198 -5.15 8.31 -17.70
N ASN A 199 -4.20 7.42 -18.04
CA ASN A 199 -4.37 6.37 -19.04
C ASN A 199 -4.60 4.98 -18.42
N ASP A 200 -5.14 4.89 -17.19
CA ASP A 200 -5.43 3.62 -16.53
C ASP A 200 -6.55 2.87 -17.27
N PRO A 201 -6.25 1.69 -17.87
CA PRO A 201 -7.23 0.92 -18.62
C PRO A 201 -8.16 0.10 -17.75
N LEU A 202 -7.81 -0.16 -16.48
CA LEU A 202 -8.55 -1.04 -15.56
C LEU A 202 -9.43 -0.23 -14.60
N VAL A 203 -8.83 0.64 -13.79
CA VAL A 203 -9.56 1.57 -12.93
C VAL A 203 -9.58 2.93 -13.60
N LYS A 204 -10.50 3.08 -14.55
CA LYS A 204 -10.58 4.26 -15.43
C LYS A 204 -10.43 5.56 -14.66
N PHE A 205 -9.68 6.51 -15.21
CA PHE A 205 -9.42 7.79 -14.56
C PHE A 205 -10.70 8.51 -14.13
N ALA A 206 -11.78 8.43 -14.92
CA ALA A 206 -13.09 8.99 -14.56
C ALA A 206 -13.65 8.41 -13.24
N TRP A 207 -13.39 7.14 -12.92
CA TRP A 207 -13.82 6.53 -11.65
C TRP A 207 -12.96 7.02 -10.48
N GLN A 208 -11.68 7.25 -10.73
CA GLN A 208 -10.78 7.83 -9.75
C GLN A 208 -11.14 9.31 -9.49
N GLN A 209 -11.48 10.09 -10.52
CA GLN A 209 -12.01 11.45 -10.37
C GLN A 209 -13.32 11.48 -9.57
N ALA A 210 -14.23 10.54 -9.80
CA ALA A 210 -15.44 10.40 -8.98
C ALA A 210 -15.10 10.10 -7.51
N THR A 211 -14.04 9.31 -7.26
CA THR A 211 -13.50 9.08 -5.91
C THR A 211 -12.99 10.38 -5.29
N PHE A 212 -12.22 11.20 -6.03
CA PHE A 212 -11.74 12.50 -5.54
C PHE A 212 -12.91 13.39 -5.13
N ALA A 213 -13.94 13.49 -5.98
CA ALA A 213 -15.13 14.28 -5.68
C ALA A 213 -15.88 13.79 -4.43
N ALA A 214 -16.02 12.47 -4.27
CA ALA A 214 -16.63 11.87 -3.11
C ALA A 214 -15.82 12.14 -1.82
N VAL A 215 -14.51 11.93 -1.84
CA VAL A 215 -13.61 12.20 -0.71
C VAL A 215 -13.66 13.67 -0.32
N ARG A 216 -13.59 14.60 -1.29
CA ARG A 216 -13.70 16.03 -1.02
C ARG A 216 -14.98 16.37 -0.30
N ARG A 217 -16.11 15.82 -0.75
CA ARG A 217 -17.42 16.04 -0.13
C ARG A 217 -17.47 15.51 1.31
N PHE A 218 -17.03 14.28 1.58
CA PHE A 218 -17.03 13.69 2.93
C PHE A 218 -16.12 14.47 3.87
N ASN A 219 -14.96 14.82 3.39
CA ASN A 219 -13.93 15.50 4.17
C ASN A 219 -14.17 17.02 4.31
N GLY A 220 -15.12 17.59 3.58
CA GLY A 220 -15.34 19.04 3.55
C GLY A 220 -14.12 19.79 3.01
N CYS A 221 -13.56 19.28 1.92
CA CYS A 221 -12.39 19.91 1.30
C CYS A 221 -12.81 21.11 0.43
N THR A 222 -11.85 22.02 0.23
CA THR A 222 -11.96 23.16 -0.69
C THR A 222 -12.14 22.70 -2.14
N ASP A 223 -12.76 23.54 -2.98
CA ASP A 223 -12.88 23.27 -4.42
C ASP A 223 -11.58 23.53 -5.16
N GLU A 224 -10.82 24.52 -4.73
CA GLU A 224 -9.52 24.85 -5.29
C GLU A 224 -8.41 24.09 -4.58
N GLY A 225 -7.55 23.43 -5.38
CA GLY A 225 -6.36 22.76 -4.92
C GLY A 225 -5.14 23.67 -4.94
N LYS A 226 -4.17 23.37 -4.10
CA LYS A 226 -2.85 24.04 -4.05
C LYS A 226 -1.76 23.05 -4.39
N PRO A 227 -0.65 23.46 -5.04
CA PRO A 227 0.49 22.57 -5.24
C PRO A 227 0.94 21.96 -3.90
N TYR A 228 1.11 20.63 -3.88
CA TYR A 228 1.58 19.90 -2.69
C TYR A 228 3.02 19.46 -2.84
N ALA A 229 3.30 18.74 -3.93
CA ALA A 229 4.64 18.26 -4.26
C ALA A 229 4.71 17.85 -5.74
N LYS A 230 5.94 17.74 -6.25
CA LYS A 230 6.24 17.05 -7.50
C LYS A 230 7.27 15.99 -7.19
N GLU A 231 6.97 14.72 -7.53
CA GLU A 231 7.85 13.59 -7.26
C GLU A 231 7.95 12.72 -8.52
N GLY A 232 9.06 12.87 -9.25
CA GLY A 232 9.24 12.23 -10.55
C GLY A 232 8.15 12.65 -11.53
N VAL A 233 7.33 11.68 -11.97
CA VAL A 233 6.19 11.90 -12.89
C VAL A 233 4.89 12.31 -12.20
N LEU A 234 4.88 12.35 -10.87
CA LEU A 234 3.70 12.64 -10.06
C LEU A 234 3.57 14.15 -9.81
N GLU A 235 2.44 14.73 -10.17
CA GLU A 235 2.06 16.09 -9.81
C GLU A 235 0.97 16.03 -8.74
N ALA A 236 1.32 16.45 -7.53
CA ALA A 236 0.45 16.34 -6.37
C ALA A 236 -0.19 17.68 -6.00
N THR A 237 -1.50 17.63 -5.78
CA THR A 237 -2.34 18.78 -5.43
C THR A 237 -3.04 18.53 -4.08
N LEU A 238 -2.95 19.48 -3.16
CA LEU A 238 -3.58 19.46 -1.84
C LEU A 238 -4.92 20.21 -1.88
N PHE A 239 -5.98 19.55 -1.42
CA PHE A 239 -7.26 20.16 -1.12
C PHE A 239 -7.43 20.21 0.42
N THR A 240 -7.37 21.41 0.98
CA THR A 240 -7.49 21.60 2.43
C THR A 240 -8.91 21.31 2.91
N SER A 241 -9.06 20.86 4.15
CA SER A 241 -10.34 20.46 4.72
C SER A 241 -10.69 21.31 5.94
N SER A 242 -11.93 21.79 6.03
CA SER A 242 -12.49 22.43 7.21
C SER A 242 -12.67 21.45 8.39
N LYS A 243 -12.65 20.15 8.12
CA LYS A 243 -12.79 19.07 9.11
C LYS A 243 -11.44 18.48 9.52
N GLY A 244 -10.31 19.05 9.06
CA GLY A 244 -8.97 18.55 9.36
C GLY A 244 -8.60 17.23 8.66
N ALA A 245 -9.30 16.89 7.58
CA ALA A 245 -9.10 15.67 6.80
C ALA A 245 -8.81 16.02 5.32
N PRO A 246 -7.60 16.45 4.97
CA PRO A 246 -7.26 16.89 3.61
C PRO A 246 -7.30 15.74 2.60
N LEU A 247 -7.48 16.10 1.33
CA LEU A 247 -7.21 15.22 0.20
C LEU A 247 -5.97 15.71 -0.53
N VAL A 248 -5.05 14.79 -0.83
CA VAL A 248 -3.99 14.99 -1.83
C VAL A 248 -4.30 14.09 -3.02
N THR A 249 -4.34 14.64 -4.22
CA THR A 249 -4.34 13.87 -5.47
C THR A 249 -2.97 13.98 -6.11
N ALA A 250 -2.37 12.84 -6.52
CA ALA A 250 -1.12 12.81 -7.26
C ALA A 250 -1.37 12.15 -8.62
N ILE A 251 -1.26 12.90 -9.70
CA ILE A 251 -1.67 12.47 -11.03
C ILE A 251 -0.44 12.26 -11.92
N HIS A 252 -0.49 11.22 -12.75
CA HIS A 252 0.51 10.94 -13.78
C HIS A 252 -0.16 10.46 -15.07
N GLN A 253 0.54 10.58 -16.19
CA GLN A 253 0.02 10.18 -17.51
C GLN A 253 0.13 8.69 -17.79
N GLY A 254 0.63 7.88 -16.87
CA GLY A 254 0.75 6.42 -17.01
C GLY A 254 -0.57 5.68 -16.85
N GLY A 255 -0.45 4.34 -16.81
CA GLY A 255 -1.58 3.41 -16.73
C GLY A 255 -1.86 2.90 -15.32
N HIS A 256 -2.22 1.59 -15.23
CA HIS A 256 -2.55 0.90 -13.99
C HIS A 256 -1.29 0.40 -13.27
N GLU A 257 -0.50 1.30 -12.76
CA GLU A 257 0.80 1.00 -12.17
C GLU A 257 0.98 1.62 -10.78
N TYR A 258 2.04 1.23 -10.11
CA TYR A 258 2.53 1.88 -8.89
C TYR A 258 3.74 2.74 -9.26
N PRO A 259 3.57 4.03 -9.56
CA PRO A 259 4.65 4.88 -10.06
C PRO A 259 5.76 5.08 -9.02
N LYS A 260 6.99 5.25 -9.51
CA LYS A 260 8.10 5.68 -8.66
C LYS A 260 7.79 7.06 -8.07
N GLY A 261 8.09 7.25 -6.78
CA GLY A 261 7.75 8.46 -6.03
C GLY A 261 6.45 8.35 -5.23
N SER A 262 5.62 7.32 -5.50
CA SER A 262 4.37 7.12 -4.74
C SER A 262 4.63 6.85 -3.27
N SER A 263 5.62 6.02 -2.94
CA SER A 263 5.95 5.69 -1.55
C SER A 263 6.44 6.91 -0.78
N GLU A 264 7.26 7.73 -1.37
CA GLU A 264 7.79 8.97 -0.79
C GLU A 264 6.66 9.98 -0.50
N LEU A 265 5.75 10.18 -1.47
CA LEU A 265 4.59 11.06 -1.28
C LEU A 265 3.64 10.55 -0.20
N ILE A 266 3.33 9.24 -0.21
CA ILE A 266 2.42 8.64 0.77
C ILE A 266 3.05 8.67 2.18
N ALA A 267 4.34 8.35 2.33
CA ALA A 267 5.04 8.40 3.60
C ALA A 267 5.07 9.82 4.18
N ARG A 268 5.35 10.83 3.34
CA ARG A 268 5.27 12.25 3.71
C ARG A 268 3.86 12.60 4.18
N PHE A 269 2.83 12.26 3.40
CA PHE A 269 1.44 12.55 3.74
C PHE A 269 1.02 11.90 5.06
N PHE A 270 1.38 10.66 5.30
CA PHE A 270 1.09 9.96 6.55
C PHE A 270 1.74 10.64 7.75
N LYS A 271 3.01 11.04 7.63
CA LYS A 271 3.74 11.76 8.68
C LYS A 271 3.07 13.10 9.03
N GLU A 272 2.50 13.78 8.05
CA GLU A 272 1.81 15.07 8.23
C GLU A 272 0.38 14.92 8.80
N ASN A 273 -0.19 13.71 8.76
CA ASN A 273 -1.59 13.46 9.11
C ASN A 273 -1.76 12.39 10.21
N PRO A 274 -1.23 12.57 11.43
CA PRO A 274 -1.59 11.72 12.55
C PRO A 274 -3.04 11.99 12.96
N ARG A 275 -3.72 11.00 13.52
CA ARG A 275 -5.05 11.17 14.11
C ARG A 275 -4.96 12.13 15.31
N LYS A 276 -5.88 13.06 15.38
CA LYS A 276 -5.98 14.05 16.47
C LYS A 276 -6.49 13.42 17.77
#